data_ca60bb2b03f80de6adfcd2adf4552cbe
#
_entry.id   ca60bb2b03f80de6adfcd2adf4552cbe
#
_cell.length_a   1.000
_cell.length_b   1.000
_cell.length_c   1.000
_cell.angle_alpha   90.00
_cell.angle_beta   90.00
_cell.angle_gamma   90.00
#
_symmetry.space_group_name_H-M   'P 1'
#
loop_
_entity.id
_entity.type
_entity.pdbx_description
1 polymer ?
#
loop_
_entity_poly.entity_id
_entity_poly.type
_entity_poly.pdbx_seq_one_letter_code
_entity_poly.pdbx_strand_id
1 'polypeptide(L)'
;LLGGMALEAVLLARAAPGFVGNRLQFAVLREALHIVHSGIASAEVVDQVMRASLGRRYAMVGPLEAADMTGLPTVADIAHHLFPELATGDEMMALVEQRLQRGDTGQRSGRGFYLWDDARRERIQRRRAHQLRFALKP
;
A
#
# COMPACT_ATOMS: atom_id res chain seq x y z
N LEU A 1 -0.93 -28.67 9.11
CA LEU A 1 0.52 -28.41 9.24
C LEU A 1 0.89 -26.90 9.35
N LEU A 2 0.01 -25.95 9.02
CA LEU A 2 0.29 -24.50 9.12
C LEU A 2 -0.24 -23.84 10.42
N GLY A 3 -1.13 -24.51 11.16
CA GLY A 3 -1.76 -23.98 12.38
C GLY A 3 -0.82 -23.84 13.60
N GLY A 4 0.42 -24.34 13.52
CA GLY A 4 1.41 -24.19 14.59
C GLY A 4 2.40 -23.04 14.44
N MET A 5 2.28 -22.23 13.35
CA MET A 5 3.26 -21.19 13.00
C MET A 5 2.71 -19.76 13.12
N ALA A 6 1.66 -19.51 13.89
CA ALA A 6 0.98 -18.20 13.99
C ALA A 6 0.62 -17.59 12.62
N LEU A 7 0.34 -18.43 11.61
CA LEU A 7 -0.08 -18.02 10.28
C LEU A 7 -1.59 -18.26 10.15
N GLU A 8 -2.33 -17.22 9.86
CA GLU A 8 -3.75 -17.32 9.54
C GLU A 8 -3.91 -17.73 8.07
N ALA A 9 -4.47 -18.95 7.85
CA ALA A 9 -4.73 -19.48 6.52
C ALA A 9 -6.08 -18.96 6.01
N VAL A 10 -6.09 -18.19 4.92
CA VAL A 10 -7.31 -17.70 4.29
C VAL A 10 -7.61 -18.55 3.04
N LEU A 11 -8.79 -19.18 3.02
CA LEU A 11 -9.26 -19.98 1.89
C LEU A 11 -10.04 -19.08 0.91
N LEU A 12 -9.66 -19.10 -0.35
CA LEU A 12 -10.35 -18.37 -1.42
C LEU A 12 -11.36 -19.28 -2.13
N ALA A 13 -12.53 -18.75 -2.47
CA ALA A 13 -13.58 -19.48 -3.20
C ALA A 13 -13.14 -19.87 -4.62
N ARG A 14 -12.24 -19.09 -5.23
CA ARG A 14 -11.63 -19.37 -6.54
C ARG A 14 -10.29 -18.68 -6.67
N ALA A 15 -9.42 -19.23 -7.50
CA ALA A 15 -8.18 -18.59 -7.89
C ALA A 15 -8.45 -17.33 -8.73
N ALA A 16 -7.70 -16.25 -8.46
CA ALA A 16 -7.72 -15.03 -9.25
C ALA A 16 -6.29 -14.49 -9.39
N PRO A 17 -5.92 -13.86 -10.53
CA PRO A 17 -4.61 -13.24 -10.70
C PRO A 17 -4.31 -12.27 -9.56
N GLY A 18 -3.14 -12.44 -8.91
CA GLY A 18 -2.69 -11.61 -7.79
C GLY A 18 -3.34 -11.96 -6.45
N PHE A 19 -4.25 -12.91 -6.39
CA PHE A 19 -5.01 -13.22 -5.19
C PHE A 19 -5.61 -11.96 -4.54
N VAL A 20 -6.10 -12.03 -3.30
CA VAL A 20 -6.71 -10.87 -2.63
C VAL A 20 -5.64 -9.85 -2.20
N GLY A 21 -4.57 -10.31 -1.55
CA GLY A 21 -3.55 -9.44 -0.99
C GLY A 21 -2.86 -8.56 -2.04
N ASN A 22 -2.34 -9.18 -3.12
CA ASN A 22 -1.68 -8.42 -4.19
C ASN A 22 -2.65 -7.49 -4.92
N ARG A 23 -3.90 -7.89 -5.13
CA ARG A 23 -4.90 -7.03 -5.78
C ARG A 23 -5.12 -5.76 -4.99
N LEU A 24 -5.34 -5.84 -3.67
CA LEU A 24 -5.51 -4.68 -2.81
C LEU A 24 -4.23 -3.83 -2.75
N GLN A 25 -3.07 -4.46 -2.60
CA GLN A 25 -1.78 -3.77 -2.58
C GLN A 25 -1.53 -2.98 -3.87
N PHE A 26 -1.75 -3.58 -5.03
CA PHE A 26 -1.50 -2.92 -6.31
C PHE A 26 -2.58 -1.92 -6.70
N ALA A 27 -3.81 -2.06 -6.21
CA ALA A 27 -4.83 -1.00 -6.32
C ALA A 27 -4.38 0.27 -5.58
N VAL A 28 -3.91 0.12 -4.34
CA VAL A 28 -3.33 1.24 -3.57
C VAL A 28 -2.08 1.81 -4.25
N LEU A 29 -1.18 0.95 -4.77
CA LEU A 29 0.03 1.41 -5.45
C LEU A 29 -0.29 2.18 -6.73
N ARG A 30 -1.28 1.75 -7.53
CA ARG A 30 -1.71 2.47 -8.74
C ARG A 30 -2.13 3.89 -8.39
N GLU A 31 -2.99 4.04 -7.40
CA GLU A 31 -3.44 5.35 -6.94
C GLU A 31 -2.30 6.20 -6.37
N ALA A 32 -1.42 5.61 -5.57
CA ALA A 32 -0.24 6.30 -5.04
C ALA A 32 0.67 6.84 -6.17
N LEU A 33 0.91 6.06 -7.21
CA LEU A 33 1.68 6.49 -8.38
C LEU A 33 0.95 7.58 -9.16
N HIS A 34 -0.36 7.48 -9.31
CA HIS A 34 -1.18 8.49 -9.98
C HIS A 34 -1.11 9.84 -9.25
N ILE A 35 -1.27 9.86 -7.93
CA ILE A 35 -1.15 11.07 -7.11
C ILE A 35 0.20 11.77 -7.32
N VAL A 36 1.29 10.99 -7.38
CA VAL A 36 2.63 11.54 -7.62
C VAL A 36 2.79 12.00 -9.08
N HIS A 37 2.31 11.21 -10.05
CA HIS A 37 2.40 11.50 -11.48
C HIS A 37 1.65 12.79 -11.83
N SER A 38 0.45 12.96 -11.29
CA SER A 38 -0.42 14.13 -11.50
C SER A 38 0.01 15.36 -10.69
N GLY A 39 1.08 15.25 -9.88
CA GLY A 39 1.58 16.38 -9.08
C GLY A 39 0.70 16.78 -7.91
N ILE A 40 -0.27 15.95 -7.51
CA ILE A 40 -1.15 16.21 -6.35
C ILE A 40 -0.34 16.21 -5.06
N ALA A 41 0.60 15.26 -4.92
CA ALA A 41 1.48 15.19 -3.75
C ALA A 41 2.82 14.51 -4.09
N SER A 42 3.85 14.75 -3.27
CA SER A 42 5.12 14.02 -3.38
C SER A 42 5.00 12.59 -2.84
N ALA A 43 5.94 11.71 -3.22
CA ALA A 43 6.01 10.35 -2.70
C ALA A 43 6.10 10.31 -1.16
N GLU A 44 6.82 11.27 -0.55
CA GLU A 44 6.95 11.40 0.89
C GLU A 44 5.59 11.67 1.55
N VAL A 45 4.80 12.57 0.98
CA VAL A 45 3.47 12.94 1.49
C VAL A 45 2.51 11.75 1.35
N VAL A 46 2.48 11.07 0.20
CA VAL A 46 1.67 9.86 -0.02
C VAL A 46 1.98 8.81 1.04
N ASP A 47 3.26 8.49 1.23
CA ASP A 47 3.69 7.52 2.23
C ASP A 47 3.39 7.97 3.67
N GLN A 48 3.49 9.27 3.96
CA GLN A 48 3.17 9.82 5.28
C GLN A 48 1.68 9.68 5.58
N VAL A 49 0.81 10.05 4.64
CA VAL A 49 -0.65 9.91 4.77
C VAL A 49 -1.03 8.45 4.96
N MET A 50 -0.47 7.55 4.13
CA MET A 50 -0.74 6.12 4.23
C MET A 50 -0.39 5.57 5.61
N ARG A 51 0.79 5.90 6.16
CA ARG A 51 1.21 5.44 7.48
C ARG A 51 0.43 6.08 8.63
N ALA A 52 0.07 7.36 8.51
CA ALA A 52 -0.57 8.09 9.60
C ALA A 52 -2.08 7.82 9.71
N SER A 53 -2.72 7.43 8.62
CA SER A 53 -4.17 7.23 8.55
C SER A 53 -4.55 5.77 8.20
N LEU A 54 -4.57 5.40 6.94
CA LEU A 54 -5.07 4.11 6.46
C LEU A 54 -4.33 2.92 7.06
N GLY A 55 -2.99 2.97 7.12
CA GLY A 55 -2.18 1.88 7.66
C GLY A 55 -2.46 1.56 9.12
N ARG A 56 -2.79 2.58 9.93
CA ARG A 56 -3.18 2.37 11.33
C ARG A 56 -4.56 1.76 11.45
N ARG A 57 -5.52 2.25 10.68
CA ARG A 57 -6.91 1.77 10.70
C ARG A 57 -7.01 0.35 10.20
N TYR A 58 -6.40 0.03 9.07
CA TYR A 58 -6.46 -1.29 8.45
C TYR A 58 -5.61 -2.37 9.15
N ALA A 59 -4.84 -1.99 10.15
CA ALA A 59 -4.24 -2.95 11.07
C ALA A 59 -5.25 -3.50 12.10
N MET A 60 -6.40 -2.82 12.28
CA MET A 60 -7.42 -3.18 13.28
C MET A 60 -8.72 -3.68 12.65
N VAL A 61 -9.11 -3.11 11.51
CA VAL A 61 -10.36 -3.44 10.79
C VAL A 61 -10.06 -3.52 9.30
N GLY A 62 -10.72 -4.45 8.59
CA GLY A 62 -10.63 -4.54 7.14
C GLY A 62 -11.35 -3.38 6.43
N PRO A 63 -11.12 -3.19 5.11
CA PRO A 63 -11.76 -2.10 4.37
C PRO A 63 -13.28 -2.20 4.32
N LEU A 64 -13.87 -3.41 4.29
CA LEU A 64 -15.30 -3.61 4.26
C LEU A 64 -15.94 -3.36 5.64
N GLU A 65 -15.30 -3.83 6.71
CA GLU A 65 -15.73 -3.51 8.08
C GLU A 65 -15.67 -1.99 8.34
N ALA A 66 -14.62 -1.33 7.86
CA ALA A 66 -14.52 0.13 7.95
C ALA A 66 -15.62 0.85 7.17
N ALA A 67 -16.06 0.30 6.03
CA ALA A 67 -17.20 0.82 5.28
C ALA A 67 -18.51 0.68 6.05
N ASP A 68 -18.76 -0.48 6.66
CA ASP A 68 -19.93 -0.69 7.50
C ASP A 68 -19.96 0.26 8.72
N MET A 69 -18.81 0.45 9.36
CA MET A 69 -18.68 1.39 10.48
C MET A 69 -18.94 2.84 10.07
N THR A 70 -18.59 3.23 8.83
CA THR A 70 -18.87 4.57 8.29
C THR A 70 -20.34 4.74 7.93
N GLY A 71 -21.02 3.65 7.59
CA GLY A 71 -22.38 3.62 7.09
C GLY A 71 -22.43 3.62 5.56
N LEU A 72 -23.05 2.59 4.99
CA LEU A 72 -23.09 2.38 3.54
C LEU A 72 -23.71 3.53 2.73
N PRO A 73 -24.74 4.28 3.20
CA PRO A 73 -25.21 5.47 2.48
C PRO A 73 -24.10 6.51 2.29
N THR A 74 -23.35 6.83 3.34
CA THR A 74 -22.22 7.77 3.28
C THR A 74 -21.11 7.26 2.36
N VAL A 75 -20.82 5.97 2.44
CA VAL A 75 -19.83 5.33 1.56
C VAL A 75 -20.25 5.40 0.09
N ALA A 76 -21.53 5.17 -0.20
CA ALA A 76 -22.07 5.26 -1.56
C ALA A 76 -21.95 6.69 -2.12
N ASP A 77 -22.31 7.70 -1.33
CA ASP A 77 -22.20 9.11 -1.76
C ASP A 77 -20.74 9.49 -2.06
N ILE A 78 -19.81 9.12 -1.19
CA ILE A 78 -18.38 9.36 -1.40
C ILE A 78 -17.89 8.61 -2.65
N ALA A 79 -18.25 7.33 -2.80
CA ALA A 79 -17.81 6.49 -3.90
C ALA A 79 -18.32 7.01 -5.26
N HIS A 80 -19.55 7.46 -5.36
CA HIS A 80 -20.10 8.03 -6.61
C HIS A 80 -19.32 9.25 -7.10
N HIS A 81 -18.79 10.06 -6.18
CA HIS A 81 -17.99 11.23 -6.53
C HIS A 81 -16.51 10.90 -6.75
N LEU A 82 -15.95 9.98 -5.97
CA LEU A 82 -14.52 9.73 -5.95
C LEU A 82 -14.06 8.67 -6.95
N PHE A 83 -14.83 7.59 -7.17
CA PHE A 83 -14.41 6.51 -8.06
C PHE A 83 -14.11 6.95 -9.50
N PRO A 84 -14.87 7.90 -10.10
CA PRO A 84 -14.52 8.40 -11.42
C PRO A 84 -13.19 9.14 -11.50
N GLU A 85 -12.72 9.69 -10.38
CA GLU A 85 -11.46 10.45 -10.27
C GLU A 85 -10.25 9.56 -9.94
N LEU A 86 -10.47 8.30 -9.51
CA LEU A 86 -9.38 7.39 -9.21
C LEU A 86 -8.73 6.84 -10.48
N ALA A 87 -7.46 6.51 -10.38
CA ALA A 87 -6.67 5.97 -11.48
C ALA A 87 -7.23 4.64 -12.03
N THR A 88 -7.51 4.60 -13.32
CA THR A 88 -7.95 3.40 -14.05
C THR A 88 -6.94 2.95 -15.10
N GLY A 89 -6.10 3.86 -15.60
CA GLY A 89 -5.07 3.61 -16.61
C GLY A 89 -3.74 3.10 -16.05
N ASP A 90 -2.70 3.23 -16.85
CA ASP A 90 -1.33 2.83 -16.54
C ASP A 90 -0.28 3.93 -16.84
N GLU A 91 -0.72 5.12 -17.21
CA GLU A 91 0.14 6.26 -17.58
C GLU A 91 1.13 6.64 -16.47
N MET A 92 0.75 6.42 -15.19
CA MET A 92 1.63 6.64 -14.05
C MET A 92 2.83 5.67 -14.01
N MET A 93 2.78 4.57 -14.78
CA MET A 93 3.90 3.63 -14.88
C MET A 93 5.15 4.28 -15.49
N ALA A 94 4.99 5.37 -16.24
CA ALA A 94 6.11 6.18 -16.71
C ALA A 94 7.06 6.60 -15.60
N LEU A 95 6.56 6.85 -14.38
CA LEU A 95 7.40 7.14 -13.22
C LEU A 95 8.34 5.99 -12.84
N VAL A 96 7.86 4.75 -12.95
CA VAL A 96 8.65 3.56 -12.66
C VAL A 96 9.64 3.28 -13.79
N GLU A 97 9.17 3.34 -15.03
CA GLU A 97 9.96 3.09 -16.23
C GLU A 97 11.15 4.05 -16.37
N GLN A 98 10.93 5.35 -16.13
CA GLN A 98 12.02 6.35 -16.14
C GLN A 98 13.10 6.03 -15.10
N ARG A 99 12.70 5.53 -13.92
CA ARG A 99 13.66 5.10 -12.89
C ARG A 99 14.44 3.88 -13.32
N LEU A 100 13.77 2.89 -13.89
CA LEU A 100 14.40 1.68 -14.40
C LEU A 100 15.43 2.02 -15.51
N GLN A 101 15.09 2.91 -16.43
CA GLN A 101 16.00 3.37 -17.48
C GLN A 101 17.26 4.05 -16.93
N ARG A 102 17.16 4.71 -15.77
CA ARG A 102 18.31 5.34 -15.09
C ARG A 102 19.10 4.37 -14.21
N GLY A 103 18.67 3.11 -14.09
CA GLY A 103 19.25 2.16 -13.14
C GLY A 103 18.82 2.39 -11.67
N ASP A 104 17.86 3.26 -11.42
CA ASP A 104 17.30 3.57 -10.09
C ASP A 104 16.29 2.48 -9.67
N THR A 105 16.77 1.25 -9.47
CA THR A 105 15.93 0.06 -9.26
C THR A 105 15.44 -0.13 -7.81
N GLY A 106 15.65 0.86 -6.94
CA GLY A 106 15.20 0.84 -5.56
C GLY A 106 16.32 0.58 -4.56
N GLN A 107 16.03 -0.13 -3.48
CA GLN A 107 16.96 -0.33 -2.37
C GLN A 107 18.30 -0.96 -2.77
N ARG A 108 18.32 -1.87 -3.74
CA ARG A 108 19.54 -2.56 -4.18
C ARG A 108 20.51 -1.62 -4.87
N SER A 109 20.01 -0.74 -5.74
CA SER A 109 20.82 0.26 -6.44
C SER A 109 21.15 1.49 -5.58
N GLY A 110 20.59 1.57 -4.36
CA GLY A 110 20.71 2.73 -3.49
C GLY A 110 19.77 3.88 -3.83
N ARG A 111 19.02 3.79 -4.93
CA ARG A 111 18.07 4.82 -5.38
C ARG A 111 16.84 4.20 -6.06
N GLY A 112 15.69 4.84 -5.87
CA GLY A 112 14.42 4.53 -6.50
C GLY A 112 13.52 5.76 -6.38
N PHE A 113 12.33 5.65 -5.79
CA PHE A 113 11.55 6.81 -5.36
C PHE A 113 12.26 7.60 -4.25
N TYR A 114 13.20 6.95 -3.58
CA TYR A 114 13.99 7.51 -2.47
C TYR A 114 15.47 7.22 -2.65
N LEU A 115 16.30 8.06 -2.03
CA LEU A 115 17.69 7.73 -1.75
C LEU A 115 17.74 6.73 -0.58
N TRP A 116 18.43 5.61 -0.77
CA TRP A 116 18.57 4.52 0.19
C TRP A 116 19.95 4.53 0.84
N ASP A 117 20.22 5.61 1.59
CA ASP A 117 21.39 5.69 2.46
C ASP A 117 21.25 4.79 3.70
N ASP A 118 22.33 4.67 4.47
CA ASP A 118 22.35 3.80 5.66
C ASP A 118 21.35 4.27 6.71
N ALA A 119 21.17 5.58 6.88
CA ALA A 119 20.21 6.14 7.82
C ALA A 119 18.76 5.76 7.48
N ARG A 120 18.40 5.77 6.18
CA ARG A 120 17.08 5.32 5.73
C ARG A 120 16.91 3.81 5.90
N ARG A 121 17.94 3.01 5.55
CA ARG A 121 17.93 1.55 5.71
C ARG A 121 17.68 1.16 7.16
N GLU A 122 18.45 1.71 8.09
CA GLU A 122 18.29 1.48 9.52
C GLU A 122 16.92 1.90 10.04
N ARG A 123 16.43 3.07 9.64
CA ARG A 123 15.11 3.56 10.05
C ARG A 123 14.00 2.60 9.62
N ILE A 124 14.04 2.10 8.39
CA ILE A 124 13.05 1.14 7.88
C ILE A 124 13.17 -0.21 8.60
N GLN A 125 14.40 -0.70 8.84
CA GLN A 125 14.63 -1.93 9.60
C GLN A 125 14.08 -1.83 11.03
N ARG A 126 14.33 -0.71 11.72
CA ARG A 126 13.77 -0.48 13.08
C ARG A 126 12.24 -0.48 13.07
N ARG A 127 11.59 0.16 12.08
CA ARG A 127 10.13 0.15 11.93
C ARG A 127 9.58 -1.27 11.70
N ARG A 128 10.22 -2.04 10.83
CA ARG A 128 9.82 -3.43 10.56
C ARG A 128 9.98 -4.31 11.81
N ALA A 129 11.11 -4.20 12.52
CA ALA A 129 11.33 -4.95 13.75
C ALA A 129 10.30 -4.58 14.82
N HIS A 130 9.94 -3.30 14.94
CA HIS A 130 8.89 -2.86 15.86
C HIS A 130 7.53 -3.47 15.49
N GLN A 131 7.13 -3.40 14.23
CA GLN A 131 5.87 -3.97 13.73
C GLN A 131 5.78 -5.48 13.98
N LEU A 132 6.85 -6.22 13.70
CA LEU A 132 6.90 -7.67 13.94
C LEU A 132 6.73 -8.03 15.41
N ARG A 133 7.31 -7.25 16.33
CA ARG A 133 7.14 -7.47 17.78
C ARG A 133 5.70 -7.34 18.24
N PHE A 134 4.88 -6.52 17.59
CA PHE A 134 3.45 -6.37 17.90
C PHE A 134 2.60 -7.43 17.19
N ALA A 135 2.92 -7.75 15.93
CA ALA A 135 2.19 -8.75 15.16
C ALA A 135 2.36 -10.18 15.69
N LEU A 136 3.46 -10.47 16.40
CA LEU A 136 3.76 -11.80 16.95
C LEU A 136 3.44 -11.93 18.46
N LYS A 137 2.82 -10.92 19.07
CA LYS A 137 2.29 -11.07 20.44
C LYS A 137 0.98 -11.84 20.34
N PRO A 138 0.80 -12.92 21.14
CA PRO A 138 -0.44 -13.65 21.23
C PRO A 138 -1.56 -12.79 21.80
#